data_5ed6926033cc7264a5a3ec738f502f50
#
_entry.id   5ed6926033cc7264a5a3ec738f502f50
#
_cell.length_a   1.000
_cell.length_b   1.000
_cell.length_c   1.000
_cell.angle_alpha   90.00
_cell.angle_beta   90.00
_cell.angle_gamma   90.00
#
_symmetry.space_group_name_H-M   'P 1'
#
loop_
_entity.id
_entity.type
_entity.pdbx_description
1 polymer ?
#
loop_
_entity_poly.entity_id
_entity_poly.type
_entity_poly.pdbx_seq_one_letter_code
_entity_poly.pdbx_strand_id
1 'polypeptide(L)'
;MDGVKGIVICTFAARFKFRWVVLIPATTEATQMTASLSPSHRSRGQSGADHRDLNRAGLHPLPSFQPQHPLHLVAPEGQLQVHTAPYRGSFGTVLSQAMRSAGLGSRVAVMQFLKGGVAQGPDAAITLCDRMVWTRPAVMGCLSDPAGSSDAAAVDAVQAIWRLCSRHLACGDLDQLVLDELGLAIALGYLVEKEVRDSLEARPGSMDVIITGPSIPESLMGLADQVTELRRGF
;
A
#
# COMPACT_ATOMS: atom_id res chain seq x y z
N MET A 1 23.91 3.27 -22.37
CA MET A 1 23.21 3.23 -21.06
C MET A 1 21.73 3.32 -21.36
N ASP A 2 21.12 2.15 -21.55
CA ASP A 2 19.76 2.06 -22.05
C ASP A 2 18.78 2.16 -20.89
N GLY A 3 17.94 3.22 -20.93
CA GLY A 3 16.92 3.45 -19.93
C GLY A 3 15.84 2.36 -19.98
N VAL A 4 15.65 1.68 -18.86
CA VAL A 4 14.61 0.66 -18.70
C VAL A 4 13.23 1.34 -18.79
N LYS A 5 12.52 1.08 -19.91
CA LYS A 5 11.12 1.49 -20.05
C LYS A 5 10.23 0.46 -19.34
N GLY A 6 9.61 0.85 -18.27
CA GLY A 6 8.61 0.01 -17.58
C GLY A 6 7.21 0.26 -18.14
N ILE A 7 6.47 -0.80 -18.47
CA ILE A 7 5.05 -0.73 -18.80
C ILE A 7 4.29 -1.21 -17.58
N VAL A 8 3.40 -0.38 -17.05
CA VAL A 8 2.48 -0.75 -15.97
C VAL A 8 1.12 -1.02 -16.59
N ILE A 9 0.62 -2.25 -16.43
CA ILE A 9 -0.72 -2.64 -16.85
C ILE A 9 -1.56 -2.79 -15.59
N CYS A 10 -2.53 -1.89 -15.41
CA CYS A 10 -3.52 -1.99 -14.34
C CYS A 10 -4.82 -2.57 -14.90
N THR A 11 -5.30 -3.66 -14.32
CA THR A 11 -6.59 -4.25 -14.65
C THR A 11 -7.50 -4.12 -13.43
N PHE A 12 -8.58 -3.37 -13.57
CA PHE A 12 -9.62 -3.28 -12.55
C PHE A 12 -10.60 -4.42 -12.73
N ALA A 13 -10.78 -5.24 -11.70
CA ALA A 13 -11.73 -6.35 -11.66
C ALA A 13 -13.09 -5.92 -11.06
N ALA A 14 -13.53 -4.69 -11.29
CA ALA A 14 -14.92 -4.32 -11.01
C ALA A 14 -15.79 -4.65 -12.23
N ARG A 15 -16.93 -5.28 -12.05
CA ARG A 15 -18.01 -5.73 -12.99
C ARG A 15 -17.98 -5.28 -14.47
N PHE A 16 -17.00 -4.45 -14.89
CA PHE A 16 -16.70 -4.03 -16.25
C PHE A 16 -15.19 -4.21 -16.50
N LYS A 17 -14.83 -5.10 -17.42
CA LYS A 17 -13.45 -5.35 -17.86
C LYS A 17 -12.94 -4.16 -18.69
N PHE A 18 -12.49 -3.09 -18.07
CA PHE A 18 -11.73 -2.04 -18.74
C PHE A 18 -10.23 -2.29 -18.53
N ARG A 19 -9.51 -2.42 -19.63
CA ARG A 19 -8.05 -2.56 -19.65
C ARG A 19 -7.43 -1.23 -20.05
N TRP A 20 -6.74 -0.56 -19.13
CA TRP A 20 -5.97 0.64 -19.41
C TRP A 20 -4.48 0.29 -19.49
N VAL A 21 -3.83 0.76 -20.55
CA VAL A 21 -2.37 0.70 -20.68
C VAL A 21 -1.82 2.10 -20.43
N VAL A 22 -1.10 2.28 -19.33
CA VAL A 22 -0.43 3.55 -19.04
C VAL A 22 1.04 3.40 -19.45
N LEU A 23 1.44 4.13 -20.49
CA LEU A 23 2.83 4.28 -20.89
C LEU A 23 3.46 5.38 -20.06
N ILE A 24 4.42 5.04 -19.20
CA ILE A 24 5.21 6.02 -18.46
C ILE A 24 6.47 6.34 -19.27
N PRO A 25 6.64 7.58 -19.76
CA PRO A 25 7.88 7.97 -20.42
C PRO A 25 9.06 7.98 -19.44
N ALA A 26 10.23 7.55 -19.90
CA ALA A 26 11.45 7.37 -19.10
C ALA A 26 12.20 8.67 -18.77
N THR A 27 11.57 9.82 -18.81
CA THR A 27 12.21 11.09 -18.45
C THR A 27 11.40 11.81 -17.39
N THR A 28 11.82 11.62 -16.13
CA THR A 28 11.45 12.53 -15.06
C THR A 28 12.65 13.43 -14.80
N GLU A 29 12.70 14.57 -15.47
CA GLU A 29 13.48 15.70 -14.97
C GLU A 29 12.83 16.11 -13.64
N ALA A 30 13.63 16.05 -12.58
CA ALA A 30 13.22 16.52 -11.26
C ALA A 30 13.06 18.05 -11.34
N THR A 31 11.86 18.51 -11.61
CA THR A 31 11.49 19.91 -11.40
C THR A 31 11.44 20.15 -9.91
N GLN A 32 12.49 20.75 -9.37
CA GLN A 32 12.50 21.30 -8.02
C GLN A 32 11.44 22.41 -7.95
N MET A 33 10.31 22.10 -7.35
CA MET A 33 9.38 23.13 -6.89
C MET A 33 9.97 23.77 -5.63
N THR A 34 10.72 24.87 -5.80
CA THR A 34 11.05 25.75 -4.69
C THR A 34 9.81 26.58 -4.36
N ALA A 35 9.18 26.26 -3.24
CA ALA A 35 8.16 27.11 -2.67
C ALA A 35 8.83 28.36 -2.10
N SER A 36 8.74 29.47 -2.82
CA SER A 36 9.16 30.78 -2.35
C SER A 36 8.14 31.31 -1.35
N LEU A 37 8.50 31.27 -0.07
CA LEU A 37 7.81 32.03 0.97
C LEU A 37 8.30 33.46 0.92
N SER A 38 7.53 34.35 0.29
CA SER A 38 7.79 35.79 0.35
C SER A 38 7.37 36.32 1.73
N PRO A 39 8.28 36.98 2.48
CA PRO A 39 7.90 37.66 3.70
C PRO A 39 7.14 38.94 3.35
N SER A 40 5.92 39.08 3.84
CA SER A 40 5.15 40.31 3.74
C SER A 40 5.82 41.43 4.54
N HIS A 41 6.37 42.41 3.83
CA HIS A 41 6.88 43.64 4.39
C HIS A 41 5.74 44.45 5.02
N ARG A 42 5.80 44.62 6.32
CA ARG A 42 4.97 45.55 7.10
C ARG A 42 5.52 46.94 6.90
N SER A 43 4.98 47.72 5.99
CA SER A 43 5.25 49.15 5.93
C SER A 43 4.35 49.86 6.94
N ARG A 44 5.03 50.56 7.88
CA ARG A 44 4.46 51.44 8.87
C ARG A 44 4.36 52.82 8.21
N GLY A 45 3.15 53.28 7.93
CA GLY A 45 2.87 54.63 7.43
C GLY A 45 1.84 55.29 8.33
N GLN A 46 2.21 56.43 8.85
CA GLN A 46 1.45 57.27 9.78
C GLN A 46 0.41 58.12 9.08
N SER A 47 -0.63 58.43 9.88
CA SER A 47 -1.36 59.70 10.01
C SER A 47 -2.38 60.08 8.90
N GLY A 48 -3.57 60.40 9.38
CA GLY A 48 -4.51 61.29 8.70
C GLY A 48 -5.95 60.99 9.06
N ALA A 49 -6.49 61.76 9.96
CA ALA A 49 -7.88 61.72 10.36
C ALA A 49 -8.82 61.96 9.16
N ASP A 50 -9.86 61.18 9.09
CA ASP A 50 -11.19 61.67 8.74
C ASP A 50 -12.26 60.68 9.23
N HIS A 51 -12.93 61.09 10.28
CA HIS A 51 -14.17 60.49 10.74
C HIS A 51 -15.27 60.83 9.74
N ARG A 52 -15.62 59.91 8.86
CA ARG A 52 -16.90 59.93 8.19
C ARG A 52 -17.59 58.59 8.33
N ASP A 53 -18.78 58.67 8.90
CA ASP A 53 -19.76 57.62 9.09
C ASP A 53 -19.83 56.60 7.94
N LEU A 54 -19.39 55.36 8.21
CA LEU A 54 -19.74 54.17 7.43
C LEU A 54 -20.56 53.19 8.29
N ASN A 55 -21.54 53.74 8.99
CA ASN A 55 -22.61 52.94 9.59
C ASN A 55 -23.80 52.92 8.65
N ARG A 56 -23.82 51.97 7.72
CA ARG A 56 -25.05 51.36 7.11
C ARG A 56 -24.73 50.57 5.84
N ALA A 57 -23.80 49.61 5.92
CA ALA A 57 -23.92 48.46 5.04
C ALA A 57 -24.65 47.37 5.82
N GLY A 58 -25.93 47.21 5.54
CA GLY A 58 -26.73 46.14 6.13
C GLY A 58 -26.05 44.79 5.84
N LEU A 59 -25.52 44.19 6.86
CA LEU A 59 -25.12 42.78 6.81
C LEU A 59 -26.37 41.98 6.59
N HIS A 60 -26.63 41.63 5.33
CA HIS A 60 -27.62 40.61 5.03
C HIS A 60 -27.19 39.31 5.69
N PRO A 61 -28.05 38.69 6.53
CA PRO A 61 -27.72 37.37 7.07
C PRO A 61 -27.40 36.45 5.91
N LEU A 62 -26.23 35.81 5.93
CA LEU A 62 -25.92 34.75 4.99
C LEU A 62 -27.04 33.70 5.08
N PRO A 63 -27.59 33.25 3.94
CA PRO A 63 -28.60 32.20 3.95
C PRO A 63 -28.05 31.03 4.75
N SER A 64 -28.75 30.59 5.79
CA SER A 64 -28.41 29.42 6.58
C SER A 64 -28.36 28.24 5.62
N PHE A 65 -27.17 27.72 5.37
CA PHE A 65 -26.98 26.50 4.60
C PHE A 65 -27.53 25.35 5.44
N GLN A 66 -28.77 24.98 5.18
CA GLN A 66 -29.28 23.71 5.69
C GLN A 66 -28.79 22.63 4.72
N PRO A 67 -27.96 21.67 5.19
CA PRO A 67 -27.59 20.53 4.38
C PRO A 67 -28.87 19.74 4.07
N GLN A 68 -29.34 19.83 2.83
CA GLN A 68 -30.60 19.21 2.40
C GLN A 68 -30.49 17.68 2.21
N HIS A 69 -29.28 17.13 2.37
CA HIS A 69 -29.05 15.70 2.32
C HIS A 69 -28.26 15.24 3.53
N PRO A 70 -28.68 14.19 4.23
CA PRO A 70 -27.84 13.59 5.24
C PRO A 70 -26.54 13.14 4.58
N LEU A 71 -25.40 13.56 5.14
CA LEU A 71 -24.11 13.03 4.73
C LEU A 71 -24.12 11.53 5.04
N HIS A 72 -24.26 10.70 4.00
CA HIS A 72 -24.03 9.27 4.14
C HIS A 72 -22.55 9.08 4.40
N LEU A 73 -22.20 8.72 5.64
CA LEU A 73 -20.89 8.22 5.97
C LEU A 73 -20.72 6.89 5.22
N VAL A 74 -20.02 6.93 4.09
CA VAL A 74 -19.59 5.71 3.41
C VAL A 74 -18.48 5.10 4.26
N ALA A 75 -18.70 3.89 4.75
CA ALA A 75 -17.66 3.15 5.43
C ALA A 75 -16.49 2.94 4.45
N PRO A 76 -15.23 3.14 4.87
CA PRO A 76 -14.10 2.86 4.01
C PRO A 76 -14.11 1.38 3.64
N GLU A 77 -14.08 1.11 2.34
CA GLU A 77 -14.00 -0.25 1.79
C GLU A 77 -12.54 -0.53 1.46
N GLY A 78 -11.98 -1.58 2.06
CA GLY A 78 -10.61 -2.02 1.82
C GLY A 78 -10.52 -2.80 0.52
N GLN A 79 -9.38 -2.69 -0.16
CA GLN A 79 -9.12 -3.32 -1.45
C GLN A 79 -8.13 -4.47 -1.33
N LEU A 80 -8.33 -5.53 -2.13
CA LEU A 80 -7.32 -6.54 -2.41
C LEU A 80 -6.60 -6.17 -3.71
N GLN A 81 -5.34 -5.80 -3.61
CA GLN A 81 -4.51 -5.42 -4.75
C GLN A 81 -3.42 -6.46 -4.99
N VAL A 82 -3.19 -6.81 -6.25
CA VAL A 82 -2.09 -7.67 -6.67
C VAL A 82 -1.13 -6.88 -7.55
N HIS A 83 0.15 -6.86 -7.15
CA HIS A 83 1.25 -6.31 -7.93
C HIS A 83 2.19 -7.46 -8.33
N THR A 84 2.18 -7.86 -9.58
CA THR A 84 2.96 -8.99 -10.08
C THR A 84 3.96 -8.59 -11.15
N ALA A 85 4.99 -9.41 -11.32
CA ALA A 85 6.00 -9.30 -12.36
C ALA A 85 6.52 -10.70 -12.71
N PRO A 86 7.01 -10.95 -13.95
CA PRO A 86 7.58 -12.23 -14.34
C PRO A 86 8.96 -12.52 -13.73
N TYR A 87 9.42 -11.68 -12.81
CA TYR A 87 10.72 -11.80 -12.15
C TYR A 87 10.60 -11.51 -10.65
N ARG A 88 11.51 -12.08 -9.90
CA ARG A 88 11.65 -11.78 -8.46
C ARG A 88 12.28 -10.40 -8.30
N GLY A 89 11.67 -9.55 -7.49
CA GLY A 89 12.16 -8.21 -7.24
C GLY A 89 11.40 -7.52 -6.13
N SER A 90 11.91 -6.37 -5.71
CA SER A 90 11.21 -5.58 -4.72
C SER A 90 10.21 -4.63 -5.39
N PHE A 91 9.00 -4.60 -4.87
CA PHE A 91 8.00 -3.60 -5.22
C PHE A 91 8.18 -2.36 -4.34
N GLY A 92 9.28 -1.63 -4.57
CA GLY A 92 9.66 -0.47 -3.76
C GLY A 92 8.58 0.60 -3.67
N THR A 93 7.77 0.77 -4.72
CA THR A 93 6.62 1.69 -4.72
C THR A 93 5.57 1.27 -3.70
N VAL A 94 5.26 -0.03 -3.60
CA VAL A 94 4.30 -0.57 -2.61
C VAL A 94 4.83 -0.36 -1.19
N LEU A 95 6.10 -0.66 -0.94
CA LEU A 95 6.72 -0.44 0.37
C LEU A 95 6.75 1.05 0.74
N SER A 96 7.05 1.93 -0.22
CA SER A 96 7.03 3.38 0.00
C SER A 96 5.61 3.87 0.31
N GLN A 97 4.59 3.32 -0.34
CA GLN A 97 3.20 3.64 -0.06
C GLN A 97 2.78 3.14 1.33
N ALA A 98 3.18 1.93 1.71
CA ALA A 98 2.93 1.37 3.05
C ALA A 98 3.55 2.26 4.15
N MET A 99 4.79 2.71 3.96
CA MET A 99 5.45 3.65 4.88
C MET A 99 4.71 5.00 4.97
N ARG A 100 4.22 5.51 3.83
CA ARG A 100 3.43 6.75 3.81
C ARG A 100 2.11 6.58 4.56
N SER A 101 1.39 5.47 4.35
CA SER A 101 0.15 5.15 5.07
C SER A 101 0.39 5.09 6.57
N ALA A 102 1.47 4.43 7.01
CA ALA A 102 1.86 4.39 8.42
C ALA A 102 2.17 5.78 8.99
N GLY A 103 2.91 6.61 8.23
CA GLY A 103 3.19 8.00 8.60
C GLY A 103 1.94 8.89 8.71
N LEU A 104 0.87 8.54 8.02
CA LEU A 104 -0.44 9.19 8.10
C LEU A 104 -1.35 8.62 9.20
N GLY A 105 -0.88 7.61 9.95
CA GLY A 105 -1.56 7.08 11.11
C GLY A 105 -2.21 5.70 10.92
N SER A 106 -2.15 5.10 9.72
CA SER A 106 -2.66 3.76 9.46
C SER A 106 -1.81 2.70 10.15
N ARG A 107 -2.44 1.65 10.65
CA ARG A 107 -1.76 0.46 11.21
C ARG A 107 -1.40 -0.46 10.06
N VAL A 108 -0.13 -0.60 9.78
CA VAL A 108 0.40 -1.32 8.62
C VAL A 108 1.25 -2.50 9.05
N ALA A 109 1.10 -3.64 8.38
CA ALA A 109 2.05 -4.74 8.50
C ALA A 109 2.62 -5.11 7.13
N VAL A 110 3.94 -5.36 7.08
CA VAL A 110 4.64 -5.89 5.91
C VAL A 110 5.20 -7.26 6.26
N MET A 111 4.73 -8.27 5.57
CA MET A 111 5.13 -9.67 5.75
C MET A 111 5.87 -10.14 4.51
N GLN A 112 7.18 -10.38 4.66
CA GLN A 112 8.01 -10.96 3.59
C GLN A 112 8.16 -12.46 3.83
N PHE A 113 7.81 -13.28 2.85
CA PHE A 113 7.78 -14.73 3.05
C PHE A 113 9.11 -15.43 2.76
N LEU A 114 9.86 -14.93 1.78
CA LEU A 114 11.03 -15.65 1.26
C LEU A 114 12.36 -14.89 1.43
N LYS A 115 12.32 -13.72 2.04
CA LYS A 115 13.52 -12.90 2.27
C LYS A 115 14.00 -13.08 3.69
N GLY A 116 15.18 -13.67 3.83
CA GLY A 116 15.91 -13.78 5.09
C GLY A 116 16.98 -12.68 5.25
N GLY A 117 18.01 -12.99 6.01
CA GLY A 117 19.21 -12.17 6.24
C GLY A 117 19.46 -11.91 7.71
N VAL A 118 18.93 -10.86 8.28
CA VAL A 118 19.03 -10.64 9.73
C VAL A 118 18.02 -11.55 10.42
N ALA A 119 18.42 -12.20 11.51
CA ALA A 119 17.54 -13.05 12.30
C ALA A 119 16.30 -12.25 12.71
N GLN A 120 15.23 -12.45 11.99
CA GLN A 120 13.92 -11.85 12.21
C GLN A 120 12.93 -13.01 12.31
N GLY A 121 11.87 -12.79 12.96
CA GLY A 121 10.79 -13.75 13.13
C GLY A 121 9.63 -12.97 13.70
N PRO A 122 8.51 -13.61 13.97
CA PRO A 122 7.36 -12.95 14.59
C PRO A 122 7.72 -12.19 15.87
N ASP A 123 8.69 -12.72 16.66
CA ASP A 123 9.09 -12.15 17.94
C ASP A 123 10.15 -11.03 17.83
N ALA A 124 10.77 -10.87 16.65
CA ALA A 124 11.81 -9.87 16.38
C ALA A 124 11.43 -8.93 15.23
N ALA A 125 10.15 -8.69 15.06
CA ALA A 125 9.65 -7.78 14.03
C ALA A 125 10.15 -6.35 14.25
N ILE A 126 10.45 -5.64 13.15
CA ILE A 126 10.91 -4.25 13.19
C ILE A 126 9.69 -3.33 13.14
N THR A 127 9.59 -2.41 14.09
CA THR A 127 8.58 -1.35 14.07
C THR A 127 9.14 -0.09 13.44
N LEU A 128 8.46 0.44 12.44
CA LEU A 128 8.79 1.69 11.76
C LEU A 128 7.63 2.69 11.91
N CYS A 129 7.97 3.96 12.16
CA CYS A 129 6.99 5.04 12.31
C CYS A 129 5.90 4.75 13.37
N ASP A 130 6.20 3.93 14.37
CA ASP A 130 5.31 3.45 15.44
C ASP A 130 4.01 2.76 14.96
N ARG A 131 3.79 2.67 13.67
CA ARG A 131 2.56 2.18 13.04
C ARG A 131 2.77 1.09 12.00
N MET A 132 4.00 0.84 11.57
CA MET A 132 4.32 -0.17 10.58
C MET A 132 5.18 -1.27 11.21
N VAL A 133 4.69 -2.50 11.17
CA VAL A 133 5.42 -3.68 11.60
C VAL A 133 5.96 -4.40 10.37
N TRP A 134 7.26 -4.68 10.35
CA TRP A 134 7.91 -5.40 9.26
C TRP A 134 8.49 -6.71 9.76
N THR A 135 8.03 -7.82 9.22
CA THR A 135 8.39 -9.17 9.66
C THR A 135 8.89 -9.99 8.49
N ARG A 136 9.90 -10.82 8.76
CA ARG A 136 10.48 -11.81 7.85
C ARG A 136 10.58 -13.17 8.56
N PRO A 137 10.71 -14.28 7.81
CA PRO A 137 11.02 -15.57 8.42
C PRO A 137 12.39 -15.53 9.08
N ALA A 138 12.55 -16.30 10.16
CA ALA A 138 13.80 -16.43 10.91
C ALA A 138 14.77 -17.36 10.16
N VAL A 139 15.23 -16.94 8.98
CA VAL A 139 16.19 -17.67 8.14
C VAL A 139 17.35 -16.76 7.73
N MET A 140 18.54 -17.35 7.53
CA MET A 140 19.76 -16.59 7.25
C MET A 140 19.84 -16.02 5.84
N GLY A 141 19.16 -16.63 4.87
CA GLY A 141 19.22 -16.24 3.46
C GLY A 141 17.86 -16.13 2.80
N CYS A 142 17.86 -15.75 1.53
CA CYS A 142 16.64 -15.77 0.73
C CYS A 142 16.32 -17.20 0.31
N LEU A 143 15.08 -17.61 0.50
CA LEU A 143 14.58 -18.92 0.09
C LEU A 143 14.26 -18.90 -1.40
N SER A 144 14.80 -19.85 -2.14
CA SER A 144 14.55 -20.02 -3.60
C SER A 144 14.22 -21.46 -3.97
N ASP A 145 14.52 -22.39 -3.07
CA ASP A 145 14.33 -23.80 -3.32
C ASP A 145 12.92 -24.27 -2.91
N PRO A 146 12.37 -25.28 -3.57
CA PRO A 146 11.10 -25.88 -3.16
C PRO A 146 11.14 -26.35 -1.70
N ALA A 147 10.00 -26.24 -1.00
CA ALA A 147 9.88 -26.62 0.41
C ALA A 147 10.31 -28.06 0.70
N GLY A 148 10.07 -28.98 -0.25
CA GLY A 148 10.48 -30.38 -0.10
C GLY A 148 11.99 -30.64 -0.15
N SER A 149 12.79 -29.70 -0.67
CA SER A 149 14.27 -29.72 -0.66
C SER A 149 14.88 -28.79 0.39
N SER A 150 14.06 -28.00 1.08
CA SER A 150 14.49 -27.06 2.09
C SER A 150 14.59 -27.71 3.46
N ASP A 151 15.37 -27.10 4.35
CA ASP A 151 15.38 -27.49 5.75
C ASP A 151 14.00 -27.30 6.37
N ALA A 152 13.56 -28.24 7.20
CA ALA A 152 12.28 -28.17 7.93
C ALA A 152 12.13 -26.87 8.75
N ALA A 153 13.23 -26.36 9.31
CA ALA A 153 13.25 -25.08 10.02
C ALA A 153 12.88 -23.90 9.13
N ALA A 154 13.25 -23.91 7.84
CA ALA A 154 12.87 -22.88 6.89
C ALA A 154 11.36 -22.92 6.57
N VAL A 155 10.80 -24.13 6.44
CA VAL A 155 9.37 -24.32 6.25
C VAL A 155 8.58 -23.80 7.44
N ASP A 156 8.99 -24.18 8.65
CA ASP A 156 8.38 -23.74 9.91
C ASP A 156 8.45 -22.22 10.06
N ALA A 157 9.56 -21.59 9.67
CA ALA A 157 9.75 -20.15 9.74
C ALA A 157 8.78 -19.41 8.79
N VAL A 158 8.59 -19.88 7.55
CA VAL A 158 7.62 -19.30 6.61
C VAL A 158 6.19 -19.48 7.10
N GLN A 159 5.86 -20.67 7.59
CA GLN A 159 4.54 -20.94 8.17
C GLN A 159 4.25 -20.11 9.42
N ALA A 160 5.28 -19.77 10.22
CA ALA A 160 5.12 -18.87 11.35
C ALA A 160 4.68 -17.46 10.90
N ILE A 161 5.27 -16.96 9.80
CA ILE A 161 4.82 -15.68 9.20
C ILE A 161 3.38 -15.79 8.72
N TRP A 162 3.01 -16.89 8.05
CA TRP A 162 1.63 -17.07 7.57
C TRP A 162 0.63 -17.15 8.73
N ARG A 163 0.94 -17.84 9.81
CA ARG A 163 0.09 -17.87 11.02
C ARG A 163 -0.13 -16.47 11.60
N LEU A 164 0.89 -15.61 11.55
CA LEU A 164 0.74 -14.21 11.97
C LEU A 164 -0.19 -13.44 11.03
N CYS A 165 -0.02 -13.59 9.70
CA CYS A 165 -0.90 -12.99 8.69
C CYS A 165 -2.36 -13.41 8.88
N SER A 166 -2.62 -14.72 9.05
CA SER A 166 -3.97 -15.26 9.23
C SER A 166 -4.66 -14.71 10.48
N ARG A 167 -3.90 -14.47 11.57
CA ARG A 167 -4.43 -13.79 12.76
C ARG A 167 -4.85 -12.37 12.46
N HIS A 168 -4.02 -11.58 11.78
CA HIS A 168 -4.36 -10.20 11.41
C HIS A 168 -5.57 -10.15 10.48
N LEU A 169 -5.64 -11.06 9.49
CA LEU A 169 -6.79 -11.19 8.60
C LEU A 169 -8.07 -11.53 9.36
N ALA A 170 -8.00 -12.39 10.39
CA ALA A 170 -9.16 -12.76 11.19
C ALA A 170 -9.57 -11.67 12.18
N CYS A 171 -8.61 -10.98 12.81
CA CYS A 171 -8.87 -9.99 13.85
C CYS A 171 -9.26 -8.61 13.29
N GLY A 172 -8.83 -8.27 12.09
CA GLY A 172 -9.07 -6.95 11.51
C GLY A 172 -8.41 -5.79 12.25
N ASP A 173 -7.28 -6.05 12.90
CA ASP A 173 -6.56 -5.09 13.73
C ASP A 173 -5.60 -4.20 12.95
N LEU A 174 -5.51 -4.38 11.63
CA LEU A 174 -4.72 -3.59 10.69
C LEU A 174 -5.62 -2.81 9.72
N ASP A 175 -5.13 -1.67 9.27
CA ASP A 175 -5.73 -0.91 8.20
C ASP A 175 -5.15 -1.35 6.83
N GLN A 176 -3.87 -1.80 6.81
CA GLN A 176 -3.21 -2.29 5.59
C GLN A 176 -2.26 -3.46 5.89
N LEU A 177 -2.31 -4.50 5.06
CA LEU A 177 -1.44 -5.67 5.11
C LEU A 177 -0.74 -5.87 3.75
N VAL A 178 0.59 -5.88 3.75
CA VAL A 178 1.41 -6.15 2.55
C VAL A 178 2.02 -7.54 2.67
N LEU A 179 1.76 -8.38 1.67
CA LEU A 179 2.21 -9.77 1.58
C LEU A 179 3.23 -9.91 0.44
N ASP A 180 4.52 -9.78 0.76
CA ASP A 180 5.61 -9.76 -0.23
C ASP A 180 6.08 -11.18 -0.56
N GLU A 181 6.10 -11.50 -1.86
CA GLU A 181 6.46 -12.81 -2.43
C GLU A 181 5.51 -13.96 -2.04
N LEU A 182 4.24 -13.65 -1.70
CA LEU A 182 3.25 -14.65 -1.31
C LEU A 182 3.03 -15.70 -2.40
N GLY A 183 2.84 -15.29 -3.65
CA GLY A 183 2.60 -16.22 -4.77
C GLY A 183 3.77 -17.16 -4.98
N LEU A 184 5.00 -16.68 -4.86
CA LEU A 184 6.19 -17.51 -4.98
C LEU A 184 6.30 -18.49 -3.80
N ALA A 185 5.91 -18.09 -2.59
CA ALA A 185 5.89 -18.99 -1.43
C ALA A 185 4.88 -20.13 -1.61
N ILE A 186 3.74 -19.87 -2.26
CA ILE A 186 2.77 -20.90 -2.65
C ILE A 186 3.37 -21.80 -3.74
N ALA A 187 3.93 -21.22 -4.80
CA ALA A 187 4.51 -21.98 -5.93
C ALA A 187 5.66 -22.88 -5.51
N LEU A 188 6.45 -22.48 -4.52
CA LEU A 188 7.52 -23.28 -3.93
C LEU A 188 7.03 -24.32 -2.89
N GLY A 189 5.74 -24.34 -2.56
CA GLY A 189 5.13 -25.31 -1.65
C GLY A 189 5.29 -25.01 -0.16
N TYR A 190 5.70 -23.80 0.22
CA TYR A 190 5.77 -23.37 1.64
C TYR A 190 4.39 -23.13 2.23
N LEU A 191 3.43 -22.72 1.38
CA LEU A 191 2.06 -22.36 1.78
C LEU A 191 1.05 -23.11 0.92
N VAL A 192 -0.10 -23.45 1.51
CA VAL A 192 -1.19 -24.11 0.81
C VAL A 192 -2.09 -23.05 0.19
N GLU A 193 -2.24 -23.04 -1.14
CA GLU A 193 -3.02 -22.05 -1.89
C GLU A 193 -4.45 -21.91 -1.37
N LYS A 194 -5.12 -23.04 -1.08
CA LYS A 194 -6.50 -23.05 -0.59
C LYS A 194 -6.64 -22.30 0.73
N GLU A 195 -5.73 -22.52 1.68
CA GLU A 195 -5.75 -21.85 3.00
C GLU A 195 -5.54 -20.34 2.86
N VAL A 196 -4.62 -19.95 1.96
CA VAL A 196 -4.33 -18.54 1.67
C VAL A 196 -5.57 -17.87 1.07
N ARG A 197 -6.18 -18.49 0.09
CA ARG A 197 -7.38 -17.99 -0.56
C ARG A 197 -8.53 -17.82 0.43
N ASP A 198 -8.84 -18.88 1.18
CA ASP A 198 -9.95 -18.87 2.14
C ASP A 198 -9.74 -17.76 3.21
N SER A 199 -8.50 -17.54 3.66
CA SER A 199 -8.18 -16.47 4.61
C SER A 199 -8.35 -15.07 4.00
N LEU A 200 -7.99 -14.88 2.73
CA LEU A 200 -8.14 -13.60 2.02
C LEU A 200 -9.61 -13.29 1.71
N GLU A 201 -10.42 -14.31 1.38
CA GLU A 201 -11.86 -14.16 1.18
C GLU A 201 -12.58 -13.76 2.48
N ALA A 202 -12.12 -14.28 3.62
CA ALA A 202 -12.71 -14.01 4.93
C ALA A 202 -12.22 -12.70 5.58
N ARG A 203 -11.34 -11.93 4.91
CA ARG A 203 -10.80 -10.69 5.46
C ARG A 203 -11.88 -9.66 5.79
N PRO A 204 -11.67 -8.80 6.78
CA PRO A 204 -12.56 -7.67 7.03
C PRO A 204 -12.66 -6.74 5.82
N GLY A 205 -13.88 -6.30 5.48
CA GLY A 205 -14.13 -5.47 4.31
C GLY A 205 -13.49 -4.08 4.35
N SER A 206 -12.97 -3.64 5.50
CA SER A 206 -12.27 -2.35 5.65
C SER A 206 -10.74 -2.44 5.56
N MET A 207 -10.18 -3.66 5.45
CA MET A 207 -8.74 -3.88 5.42
C MET A 207 -8.21 -3.87 3.99
N ASP A 208 -7.24 -3.02 3.71
CA ASP A 208 -6.45 -3.09 2.48
C ASP A 208 -5.45 -4.25 2.54
N VAL A 209 -5.44 -5.09 1.52
CA VAL A 209 -4.43 -6.14 1.37
C VAL A 209 -3.71 -5.98 0.03
N ILE A 210 -2.38 -5.94 0.07
CA ILE A 210 -1.55 -5.80 -1.12
C ILE A 210 -0.63 -7.02 -1.23
N ILE A 211 -0.81 -7.80 -2.28
CA ILE A 211 0.03 -8.95 -2.59
C ILE A 211 1.07 -8.52 -3.62
N THR A 212 2.36 -8.83 -3.38
CA THR A 212 3.44 -8.51 -4.32
C THR A 212 4.26 -9.76 -4.67
N GLY A 213 4.86 -9.76 -5.85
CA GLY A 213 5.80 -10.80 -6.28
C GLY A 213 5.39 -11.55 -7.54
N PRO A 214 6.25 -12.49 -7.99
CA PRO A 214 5.94 -13.35 -9.13
C PRO A 214 5.05 -14.53 -8.74
N SER A 215 4.60 -15.28 -9.75
CA SER A 215 3.91 -16.56 -9.59
C SER A 215 2.63 -16.50 -8.77
N ILE A 216 1.91 -15.39 -8.84
CA ILE A 216 0.62 -15.27 -8.15
C ILE A 216 -0.38 -16.23 -8.82
N PRO A 217 -1.04 -17.14 -8.07
CA PRO A 217 -2.05 -18.04 -8.61
C PRO A 217 -3.24 -17.28 -9.21
N GLU A 218 -3.83 -17.84 -10.28
CA GLU A 218 -5.03 -17.23 -10.90
C GLU A 218 -6.20 -17.12 -9.94
N SER A 219 -6.33 -18.05 -9.02
CA SER A 219 -7.36 -18.01 -7.96
C SER A 219 -7.27 -16.74 -7.09
N LEU A 220 -6.05 -16.27 -6.78
CA LEU A 220 -5.82 -15.05 -6.02
C LEU A 220 -5.96 -13.80 -6.91
N MET A 221 -5.53 -13.88 -8.17
CA MET A 221 -5.77 -12.79 -9.13
C MET A 221 -7.27 -12.58 -9.39
N GLY A 222 -8.05 -13.66 -9.38
CA GLY A 222 -9.51 -13.60 -9.53
C GLY A 222 -10.25 -12.95 -8.36
N LEU A 223 -9.66 -12.97 -7.16
CA LEU A 223 -10.20 -12.31 -5.95
C LEU A 223 -9.84 -10.82 -5.88
N ALA A 224 -8.79 -10.41 -6.59
CA ALA A 224 -8.27 -9.05 -6.48
C ALA A 224 -9.21 -8.02 -7.11
N ASP A 225 -9.41 -6.92 -6.42
CA ASP A 225 -10.10 -5.74 -6.94
C ASP A 225 -9.27 -5.03 -8.01
N GLN A 226 -7.93 -5.10 -7.87
CA GLN A 226 -6.97 -4.53 -8.82
C GLN A 226 -5.78 -5.45 -9.03
N VAL A 227 -5.40 -5.66 -10.30
CA VAL A 227 -4.17 -6.37 -10.67
C VAL A 227 -3.27 -5.43 -11.48
N THR A 228 -2.02 -5.27 -11.02
CA THR A 228 -0.97 -4.49 -11.69
C THR A 228 0.16 -5.43 -12.10
N GLU A 229 0.42 -5.54 -13.39
CA GLU A 229 1.53 -6.33 -13.93
C GLU A 229 2.67 -5.42 -14.40
N LEU A 230 3.87 -5.62 -13.83
CA LEU A 230 5.08 -4.92 -14.25
C LEU A 230 5.80 -5.75 -15.32
N ARG A 231 5.99 -5.16 -16.50
CA ARG A 231 6.77 -5.76 -17.59
C ARG A 231 7.96 -4.90 -17.90
N ARG A 232 9.13 -5.51 -18.09
CA ARG A 232 10.30 -4.81 -18.63
C ARG A 232 10.05 -4.58 -20.11
N GLY A 233 10.07 -3.31 -20.53
CA GLY A 233 10.11 -2.96 -21.94
C GLY A 233 11.51 -3.28 -22.50
N PHE A 234 11.57 -3.94 -23.64
CA PHE A 234 12.78 -4.12 -24.43
C PHE A 234 12.94 -2.94 -25.40
#